data_5b9e0ac090a6a4281a2de287b6f3e693
#
_entry.id   5b9e0ac090a6a4281a2de287b6f3e693
#
_cell.length_a   1.000
_cell.length_b   1.000
_cell.length_c   1.000
_cell.angle_alpha   90.00
_cell.angle_beta   90.00
_cell.angle_gamma   90.00
#
_symmetry.space_group_name_H-M   'P 1'
#
loop_
_entity.id
_entity.type
_entity.pdbx_description
1 polymer ?
#
loop_
_entity_poly.entity_id
_entity_poly.type
_entity_poly.pdbx_seq_one_letter_code
_entity_poly.pdbx_strand_id
1 'polypeptide(L)'
;MWTKPSPPSAFALRRAQLASRLKGPALLVAGLSRPRNFQHNRFPFRAESHFLYLVGRSIEGAALLLTPQQATLFAPAADPEAELWTGPMPTLEQLTQELGLEVRPIEELESAQPSDAAALPPQDLESAAWLSTLLDRDLEPGAGPELEGADAELAEAMIAVRLQHDAAAVAQLREAAQVTERAHRAGMRATRVGAREAVVRAAMEAEIVAAGCNTAYGSIVSVHGEVLHNERHDGLLGERDLLLADVGAETPEGFAGDVTRAWPVTGSFSGTQKAIYEVVLASELAAIEAVGPGVRYLDVHRRAGLVLVEGLIGLGILRGDAQDLYARGAAALFFPHGVGHLLGLDVHDMEDLGDRAGYGPGRSRATARGDRYLRLDRDLTPGMCVTIEPGFYQIRRILQEPTEVGELEGALDRTVLARFDDVRGIRIEDDVLVTETGREVLSVGVPKSIADVEAAVRG
;
A
#
# COMPACT_ATOMS: atom_id res chain seq x y z
N MET A 1 -8.41 -12.74 17.38
CA MET A 1 -8.99 -11.70 18.24
C MET A 1 -9.43 -10.62 17.28
N TRP A 2 -10.66 -10.14 17.32
CA TRP A 2 -11.16 -9.11 16.40
C TRP A 2 -10.37 -7.82 16.63
N THR A 3 -10.11 -7.08 15.55
CA THR A 3 -9.43 -5.79 15.63
C THR A 3 -10.23 -4.84 16.53
N LYS A 4 -9.53 -4.15 17.42
CA LYS A 4 -10.20 -3.18 18.32
C LYS A 4 -10.45 -1.89 17.54
N PRO A 5 -11.71 -1.41 17.46
CA PRO A 5 -12.02 -0.19 16.75
C PRO A 5 -11.39 1.04 17.43
N SER A 6 -11.04 2.02 16.61
CA SER A 6 -10.59 3.32 17.08
C SER A 6 -11.70 4.07 17.82
N PRO A 7 -11.39 4.86 18.83
CA PRO A 7 -12.40 5.62 19.55
C PRO A 7 -12.98 6.74 18.65
N PRO A 8 -14.28 7.08 18.76
CA PRO A 8 -14.91 8.17 17.99
C PRO A 8 -14.17 9.51 18.10
N SER A 9 -13.49 9.75 19.23
CA SER A 9 -12.66 10.96 19.43
C SER A 9 -11.48 11.08 18.47
N ALA A 10 -10.95 9.97 17.96
CA ALA A 10 -9.87 10.02 16.96
C ALA A 10 -10.39 10.62 15.64
N PHE A 11 -11.56 10.17 15.18
CA PHE A 11 -12.20 10.71 13.97
C PHE A 11 -12.66 12.16 14.16
N ALA A 12 -13.16 12.52 15.35
CA ALA A 12 -13.49 13.90 15.67
C ALA A 12 -12.25 14.82 15.60
N LEU A 13 -11.11 14.35 16.08
CA LEU A 13 -9.84 15.09 15.99
C LEU A 13 -9.40 15.28 14.52
N ARG A 14 -9.47 14.22 13.70
CA ARG A 14 -9.14 14.27 12.27
C ARG A 14 -10.03 15.27 11.52
N ARG A 15 -11.35 15.23 11.77
CA ARG A 15 -12.29 16.23 11.23
C ARG A 15 -11.95 17.66 11.64
N ALA A 16 -11.64 17.87 12.92
CA ALA A 16 -11.26 19.19 13.43
C ALA A 16 -9.94 19.69 12.80
N GLN A 17 -8.95 18.81 12.64
CA GLN A 17 -7.68 19.15 12.00
C GLN A 17 -7.88 19.52 10.53
N LEU A 18 -8.72 18.78 9.78
CA LEU A 18 -9.05 19.13 8.41
C LEU A 18 -9.82 20.44 8.35
N ALA A 19 -10.90 20.59 9.13
CA ALA A 19 -11.72 21.80 9.19
C ALA A 19 -10.91 23.07 9.46
N SER A 20 -9.89 22.99 10.33
CA SER A 20 -9.01 24.14 10.63
C SER A 20 -8.17 24.61 9.44
N ARG A 21 -8.06 23.82 8.38
CA ARG A 21 -7.31 24.12 7.15
C ARG A 21 -8.21 24.59 5.99
N LEU A 22 -9.52 24.39 6.13
CA LEU A 22 -10.47 24.74 5.09
C LEU A 22 -10.84 26.23 5.15
N LYS A 23 -11.01 26.85 3.98
CA LYS A 23 -11.55 28.21 3.83
C LYS A 23 -13.06 28.21 3.59
N GLY A 24 -13.61 27.10 3.09
CA GLY A 24 -15.02 26.91 2.76
C GLY A 24 -15.48 25.49 3.07
N PRO A 25 -16.70 25.14 2.67
CA PRO A 25 -17.22 23.80 2.86
C PRO A 25 -16.47 22.76 2.02
N ALA A 26 -16.41 21.51 2.48
CA ALA A 26 -15.93 20.36 1.74
C ALA A 26 -16.96 19.22 1.81
N LEU A 27 -17.19 18.54 0.69
CA LEU A 27 -18.07 17.38 0.59
C LEU A 27 -17.25 16.15 0.21
N LEU A 28 -17.32 15.13 1.06
CA LEU A 28 -16.65 13.84 0.85
C LEU A 28 -17.71 12.74 0.85
N VAL A 29 -17.73 11.92 -0.19
CA VAL A 29 -18.71 10.85 -0.34
C VAL A 29 -18.09 9.50 0.00
N ALA A 30 -18.91 8.59 0.55
CA ALA A 30 -18.50 7.22 0.79
C ALA A 30 -18.38 6.40 -0.51
N GLY A 31 -19.11 6.82 -1.54
CA GLY A 31 -19.24 6.09 -2.79
C GLY A 31 -20.38 5.07 -2.78
N LEU A 32 -20.48 4.34 -3.87
CA LEU A 32 -21.54 3.37 -4.16
C LEU A 32 -20.95 1.99 -4.45
N SER A 33 -21.66 0.92 -4.06
CA SER A 33 -21.23 -0.44 -4.35
C SER A 33 -21.54 -0.82 -5.80
N ARG A 34 -20.58 -1.49 -6.46
CA ARG A 34 -20.66 -1.87 -7.87
C ARG A 34 -21.41 -3.20 -8.04
N PRO A 35 -22.41 -3.31 -8.94
CA PRO A 35 -23.05 -4.57 -9.25
C PRO A 35 -22.12 -5.47 -10.07
N ARG A 36 -22.20 -6.80 -9.88
CA ARG A 36 -21.49 -7.79 -10.71
C ARG A 36 -22.23 -8.05 -12.01
N ASN A 37 -23.48 -8.49 -11.92
CA ASN A 37 -24.31 -8.86 -13.08
C ASN A 37 -25.75 -8.38 -12.98
N PHE A 38 -26.21 -7.99 -11.79
CA PHE A 38 -27.48 -7.34 -11.56
C PHE A 38 -27.44 -6.62 -10.19
N GLN A 39 -28.40 -5.72 -9.95
CA GLN A 39 -28.38 -4.74 -8.84
C GLN A 39 -28.18 -5.33 -7.44
N HIS A 40 -28.68 -6.55 -7.19
CA HIS A 40 -28.57 -7.17 -5.85
C HIS A 40 -27.35 -8.10 -5.70
N ASN A 41 -26.60 -8.40 -6.78
CA ASN A 41 -25.36 -9.14 -6.72
C ASN A 41 -24.19 -8.15 -6.81
N ARG A 42 -23.75 -7.62 -5.68
CA ARG A 42 -22.75 -6.56 -5.60
C ARG A 42 -21.39 -7.07 -5.16
N PHE A 43 -20.33 -6.34 -5.52
CA PHE A 43 -19.04 -6.49 -4.87
C PHE A 43 -19.13 -5.99 -3.41
N PRO A 44 -18.30 -6.53 -2.49
CA PRO A 44 -18.20 -5.97 -1.14
C PRO A 44 -17.91 -4.45 -1.22
N PHE A 45 -18.62 -3.69 -0.40
CA PHE A 45 -18.47 -2.25 -0.34
C PHE A 45 -17.33 -1.87 0.61
N ARG A 46 -16.46 -1.00 0.14
CA ARG A 46 -15.48 -0.25 0.92
C ARG A 46 -15.64 1.22 0.59
N ALA A 47 -15.81 2.06 1.60
CA ALA A 47 -15.96 3.48 1.38
C ALA A 47 -14.66 4.11 0.83
N GLU A 48 -14.82 5.22 0.11
CA GLU A 48 -13.70 6.06 -0.33
C GLU A 48 -12.79 6.41 0.86
N SER A 49 -11.50 6.35 0.65
CA SER A 49 -10.51 6.42 1.73
C SER A 49 -10.52 7.73 2.49
N HIS A 50 -10.74 8.87 1.80
CA HIS A 50 -10.81 10.17 2.47
C HIS A 50 -12.04 10.29 3.36
N PHE A 51 -13.18 9.73 2.92
CA PHE A 51 -14.38 9.63 3.74
C PHE A 51 -14.14 8.70 4.94
N LEU A 52 -13.60 7.52 4.70
CA LEU A 52 -13.35 6.51 5.72
C LEU A 52 -12.39 7.03 6.81
N TYR A 53 -11.35 7.76 6.44
CA TYR A 53 -10.41 8.40 7.36
C TYR A 53 -11.09 9.35 8.37
N LEU A 54 -12.15 10.04 7.95
CA LEU A 54 -12.85 11.03 8.75
C LEU A 54 -14.06 10.49 9.51
N VAL A 55 -14.65 9.38 9.04
CA VAL A 55 -15.88 8.79 9.61
C VAL A 55 -15.58 7.49 10.37
N GLY A 56 -14.62 6.70 9.90
CA GLY A 56 -14.23 5.43 10.53
C GLY A 56 -15.16 4.27 10.25
N ARG A 57 -16.10 4.42 9.32
CA ARG A 57 -17.08 3.40 8.98
C ARG A 57 -17.47 3.48 7.50
N SER A 58 -17.50 2.33 6.84
CA SER A 58 -18.03 2.22 5.48
C SER A 58 -19.56 2.24 5.53
N ILE A 59 -20.16 3.32 5.00
CA ILE A 59 -21.62 3.52 4.89
C ILE A 59 -21.93 3.87 3.45
N GLU A 60 -22.41 2.91 2.67
CA GLU A 60 -22.72 3.09 1.26
C GLU A 60 -23.73 4.24 1.06
N GLY A 61 -23.48 5.11 0.08
CA GLY A 61 -24.36 6.22 -0.25
C GLY A 61 -24.36 7.36 0.79
N ALA A 62 -23.43 7.35 1.75
CA ALA A 62 -23.29 8.45 2.70
C ALA A 62 -22.39 9.56 2.18
N ALA A 63 -22.58 10.78 2.70
CA ALA A 63 -21.76 11.95 2.40
C ALA A 63 -21.47 12.74 3.68
N LEU A 64 -20.22 13.15 3.85
CA LEU A 64 -19.77 14.03 4.93
C LEU A 64 -19.64 15.46 4.42
N LEU A 65 -20.48 16.36 4.90
CA LEU A 65 -20.33 17.80 4.70
C LEU A 65 -19.54 18.38 5.89
N LEU A 66 -18.36 18.91 5.59
CA LEU A 66 -17.46 19.52 6.55
C LEU A 66 -17.33 21.01 6.28
N THR A 67 -17.61 21.82 7.29
CA THR A 67 -17.34 23.26 7.28
C THR A 67 -16.31 23.61 8.35
N PRO A 68 -15.73 24.82 8.37
CA PRO A 68 -14.85 25.23 9.45
C PRO A 68 -15.49 25.17 10.86
N GLN A 69 -16.82 25.16 10.94
CA GLN A 69 -17.56 25.19 12.22
C GLN A 69 -18.19 23.86 12.60
N GLN A 70 -18.57 23.02 11.63
CA GLN A 70 -19.38 21.83 11.85
C GLN A 70 -19.07 20.72 10.86
N ALA A 71 -19.24 19.49 11.30
CA ALA A 71 -19.27 18.29 10.46
C ALA A 71 -20.65 17.64 10.60
N THR A 72 -21.29 17.34 9.48
CA THR A 72 -22.58 16.63 9.42
C THR A 72 -22.47 15.46 8.44
N LEU A 73 -22.80 14.28 8.90
CA LEU A 73 -22.89 13.09 8.05
C LEU A 73 -24.34 12.96 7.54
N PHE A 74 -24.48 12.85 6.24
CA PHE A 74 -25.73 12.50 5.61
C PHE A 74 -25.68 11.03 5.21
N ALA A 75 -26.65 10.21 5.67
CA ALA A 75 -26.64 8.78 5.43
C ALA A 75 -28.03 8.28 5.04
N PRO A 76 -28.13 7.20 4.23
CA PRO A 76 -29.39 6.55 3.96
C PRO A 76 -30.04 6.07 5.27
N ALA A 77 -31.36 6.27 5.39
CA ALA A 77 -32.12 5.71 6.49
C ALA A 77 -32.19 4.19 6.37
N ALA A 78 -32.33 3.49 7.52
CA ALA A 78 -32.55 2.04 7.52
C ALA A 78 -33.84 1.71 6.75
N ASP A 79 -33.73 0.80 5.76
CA ASP A 79 -34.88 0.32 5.00
C ASP A 79 -35.43 -0.94 5.66
N PRO A 80 -36.67 -0.91 6.17
CA PRO A 80 -37.30 -2.07 6.81
C PRO A 80 -37.48 -3.28 5.87
N GLU A 81 -37.60 -3.06 4.55
CA GLU A 81 -37.70 -4.16 3.58
C GLU A 81 -36.34 -4.81 3.35
N ALA A 82 -35.29 -4.03 3.35
CA ALA A 82 -33.91 -4.54 3.23
C ALA A 82 -33.49 -5.35 4.47
N GLU A 83 -34.03 -5.04 5.65
CA GLU A 83 -33.73 -5.77 6.92
C GLU A 83 -33.99 -7.28 6.81
N LEU A 84 -35.02 -7.67 6.05
CA LEU A 84 -35.33 -9.08 5.80
C LEU A 84 -34.15 -9.84 5.13
N TRP A 85 -33.37 -9.15 4.33
CA TRP A 85 -32.33 -9.76 3.50
C TRP A 85 -30.91 -9.56 4.06
N THR A 86 -30.66 -8.42 4.69
CA THR A 86 -29.33 -8.00 5.13
C THR A 86 -29.17 -7.96 6.65
N GLY A 87 -30.25 -8.23 7.39
CA GLY A 87 -30.30 -8.01 8.83
C GLY A 87 -30.50 -6.54 9.20
N PRO A 88 -30.68 -6.23 10.50
CA PRO A 88 -30.98 -4.89 10.97
C PRO A 88 -29.83 -3.93 10.70
N MET A 89 -30.14 -2.80 10.09
CA MET A 89 -29.23 -1.67 9.89
C MET A 89 -29.37 -0.69 11.06
N PRO A 90 -28.28 -0.03 11.50
CA PRO A 90 -28.37 0.98 12.55
C PRO A 90 -29.25 2.15 12.11
N THR A 91 -30.07 2.67 13.03
CA THR A 91 -30.82 3.91 12.80
C THR A 91 -29.85 5.11 12.75
N LEU A 92 -30.29 6.25 12.18
CA LEU A 92 -29.49 7.49 12.16
C LEU A 92 -29.14 7.96 13.57
N GLU A 93 -30.04 7.74 14.55
CA GLU A 93 -29.78 8.06 15.96
C GLU A 93 -28.67 7.15 16.55
N GLN A 94 -28.71 5.86 16.25
CA GLN A 94 -27.62 4.94 16.64
C GLN A 94 -26.30 5.30 16.01
N LEU A 95 -26.29 5.66 14.70
CA LEU A 95 -25.08 6.15 14.03
C LEU A 95 -24.55 7.42 14.69
N THR A 96 -25.44 8.36 15.06
CA THR A 96 -25.05 9.58 15.79
C THR A 96 -24.34 9.26 17.11
N GLN A 97 -24.86 8.31 17.87
CA GLN A 97 -24.28 7.89 19.15
C GLN A 97 -22.95 7.15 18.96
N GLU A 98 -22.89 6.23 18.00
CA GLU A 98 -21.71 5.42 17.70
C GLU A 98 -20.53 6.26 17.17
N LEU A 99 -20.81 7.19 16.24
CA LEU A 99 -19.79 7.97 15.55
C LEU A 99 -19.42 9.28 16.30
N GLY A 100 -20.24 9.68 17.29
CA GLY A 100 -20.06 10.97 17.96
C GLY A 100 -20.14 12.14 16.97
N LEU A 101 -21.04 12.05 15.97
CA LEU A 101 -21.17 12.98 14.86
C LEU A 101 -22.66 13.16 14.56
N GLU A 102 -23.11 14.38 14.25
CA GLU A 102 -24.48 14.59 13.79
C GLU A 102 -24.74 13.81 12.49
N VAL A 103 -25.80 12.97 12.50
CA VAL A 103 -26.21 12.19 11.34
C VAL A 103 -27.60 12.57 10.93
N ARG A 104 -27.79 12.93 9.65
CA ARG A 104 -29.05 13.34 9.05
C ARG A 104 -29.42 12.43 7.87
N PRO A 105 -30.71 12.38 7.47
CA PRO A 105 -31.11 11.65 6.27
C PRO A 105 -30.37 12.19 5.01
N ILE A 106 -29.99 11.29 4.11
CA ILE A 106 -29.25 11.68 2.86
C ILE A 106 -30.12 12.62 1.98
N GLU A 107 -31.42 12.50 2.03
CA GLU A 107 -32.38 13.34 1.29
C GLU A 107 -32.31 14.82 1.72
N GLU A 108 -31.77 15.11 2.90
CA GLU A 108 -31.61 16.47 3.40
C GLU A 108 -30.32 17.15 2.88
N LEU A 109 -29.42 16.41 2.23
CA LEU A 109 -28.14 16.92 1.75
C LEU A 109 -28.31 18.06 0.73
N GLU A 110 -29.27 17.95 -0.20
CA GLU A 110 -29.55 19.00 -1.18
C GLU A 110 -29.95 20.31 -0.50
N SER A 111 -30.70 20.22 0.61
CA SER A 111 -31.13 21.40 1.38
C SER A 111 -29.97 22.08 2.11
N ALA A 112 -28.86 21.39 2.30
CA ALA A 112 -27.63 21.93 2.88
C ALA A 112 -26.77 22.73 1.87
N GLN A 113 -27.21 22.82 0.59
CA GLN A 113 -26.59 23.57 -0.50
C GLN A 113 -25.09 23.27 -0.68
N PRO A 114 -24.72 22.00 -0.98
CA PRO A 114 -23.31 21.60 -1.08
C PRO A 114 -22.62 22.07 -2.37
N SER A 115 -23.31 22.77 -3.29
CA SER A 115 -22.79 23.16 -4.60
C SER A 115 -21.48 23.95 -4.58
N ASP A 116 -21.25 24.74 -3.53
CA ASP A 116 -20.02 25.51 -3.34
C ASP A 116 -18.90 24.72 -2.60
N ALA A 117 -19.15 23.46 -2.26
CA ALA A 117 -18.18 22.68 -1.51
C ALA A 117 -17.01 22.21 -2.39
N ALA A 118 -15.80 22.26 -1.82
CA ALA A 118 -14.67 21.58 -2.38
C ALA A 118 -14.87 20.06 -2.29
N ALA A 119 -14.32 19.29 -3.24
CA ALA A 119 -14.46 17.85 -3.28
C ALA A 119 -13.21 17.16 -3.81
N LEU A 120 -13.03 15.89 -3.42
CA LEU A 120 -12.05 14.99 -4.01
C LEU A 120 -12.79 13.99 -4.90
N PRO A 121 -12.44 13.86 -6.18
CA PRO A 121 -13.17 12.97 -7.09
C PRO A 121 -12.93 11.51 -6.74
N PRO A 122 -14.00 10.70 -6.60
CA PRO A 122 -13.90 9.27 -6.46
C PRO A 122 -13.21 8.61 -7.65
N GLN A 123 -12.68 7.39 -7.45
CA GLN A 123 -12.01 6.64 -8.50
C GLN A 123 -12.99 5.92 -9.44
N ASP A 124 -14.20 5.64 -9.01
CA ASP A 124 -15.22 4.99 -9.84
C ASP A 124 -16.20 5.96 -10.46
N LEU A 125 -16.67 5.62 -11.67
CA LEU A 125 -17.54 6.46 -12.50
C LEU A 125 -18.90 6.75 -11.84
N GLU A 126 -19.50 5.79 -11.13
CA GLU A 126 -20.83 5.93 -10.56
C GLU A 126 -20.83 6.89 -9.37
N SER A 127 -19.84 6.72 -8.48
CA SER A 127 -19.63 7.63 -7.34
C SER A 127 -19.25 9.04 -7.80
N ALA A 128 -18.42 9.17 -8.84
CA ALA A 128 -18.05 10.48 -9.40
C ALA A 128 -19.25 11.18 -10.03
N ALA A 129 -20.08 10.48 -10.79
CA ALA A 129 -21.31 11.03 -11.37
C ALA A 129 -22.32 11.46 -10.29
N TRP A 130 -22.43 10.67 -9.21
CA TRP A 130 -23.26 11.03 -8.07
C TRP A 130 -22.76 12.32 -7.41
N LEU A 131 -21.46 12.40 -7.12
CA LEU A 131 -20.85 13.59 -6.52
C LEU A 131 -20.97 14.81 -7.44
N SER A 132 -20.80 14.64 -8.76
CA SER A 132 -21.00 15.70 -9.75
C SER A 132 -22.42 16.26 -9.71
N THR A 133 -23.41 15.38 -9.56
CA THR A 133 -24.82 15.79 -9.42
C THR A 133 -25.06 16.60 -8.15
N LEU A 134 -24.48 16.18 -7.01
CA LEU A 134 -24.62 16.90 -5.74
C LEU A 134 -23.99 18.30 -5.76
N LEU A 135 -22.92 18.48 -6.54
CA LEU A 135 -22.16 19.73 -6.63
C LEU A 135 -22.58 20.62 -7.81
N ASP A 136 -23.50 20.15 -8.66
CA ASP A 136 -23.91 20.81 -9.92
C ASP A 136 -22.68 21.20 -10.78
N ARG A 137 -21.69 20.35 -10.85
CA ARG A 137 -20.48 20.50 -11.68
C ARG A 137 -19.83 19.17 -12.02
N ASP A 138 -19.16 19.11 -13.15
CA ASP A 138 -18.46 17.88 -13.59
C ASP A 138 -17.20 17.63 -12.74
N LEU A 139 -17.05 16.37 -12.31
CA LEU A 139 -15.86 15.83 -11.66
C LEU A 139 -15.41 14.59 -12.42
N GLU A 140 -14.20 14.63 -12.94
CA GLU A 140 -13.62 13.47 -13.64
C GLU A 140 -13.09 12.45 -12.64
N PRO A 141 -13.44 11.16 -12.76
CA PRO A 141 -12.90 10.11 -11.91
C PRO A 141 -11.38 10.07 -12.00
N GLY A 142 -10.71 9.95 -10.86
CA GLY A 142 -9.26 9.86 -10.80
C GLY A 142 -8.49 11.15 -11.09
N ALA A 143 -9.17 12.29 -11.22
CA ALA A 143 -8.53 13.58 -11.49
C ALA A 143 -7.81 14.22 -10.28
N GLY A 144 -7.58 13.48 -9.22
CA GLY A 144 -6.88 13.98 -8.01
C GLY A 144 -5.56 14.70 -8.28
N PRO A 145 -4.69 14.21 -9.18
CA PRO A 145 -3.44 14.89 -9.54
C PRO A 145 -3.63 16.26 -10.21
N GLU A 146 -4.75 16.48 -10.92
CA GLU A 146 -5.02 17.63 -11.77
C GLU A 146 -5.94 18.68 -11.12
N LEU A 147 -6.28 18.51 -9.83
CA LEU A 147 -7.17 19.40 -9.11
C LEU A 147 -6.66 20.85 -9.07
N GLU A 148 -7.60 21.80 -9.18
CA GLU A 148 -7.36 23.22 -9.11
C GLU A 148 -8.28 23.91 -8.08
N GLY A 149 -8.00 25.16 -7.74
CA GLY A 149 -8.85 25.97 -6.86
C GLY A 149 -9.11 25.36 -5.49
N ALA A 150 -10.37 25.38 -5.07
CA ALA A 150 -10.78 24.88 -3.74
C ALA A 150 -10.59 23.38 -3.57
N ASP A 151 -10.72 22.59 -4.65
CA ASP A 151 -10.50 21.13 -4.62
C ASP A 151 -9.01 20.81 -4.41
N ALA A 152 -8.11 21.57 -5.04
CA ALA A 152 -6.67 21.45 -4.79
C ALA A 152 -6.30 21.85 -3.35
N GLU A 153 -6.91 22.91 -2.81
CA GLU A 153 -6.72 23.31 -1.41
C GLU A 153 -7.20 22.22 -0.45
N LEU A 154 -8.33 21.56 -0.75
CA LEU A 154 -8.82 20.40 0.02
C LEU A 154 -7.84 19.22 -0.06
N ALA A 155 -7.31 18.92 -1.26
CA ALA A 155 -6.32 17.86 -1.43
C ALA A 155 -5.06 18.12 -0.59
N GLU A 156 -4.50 19.32 -0.63
CA GLU A 156 -3.34 19.69 0.19
C GLU A 156 -3.65 19.62 1.70
N ALA A 157 -4.84 20.04 2.11
CA ALA A 157 -5.28 19.93 3.50
C ALA A 157 -5.42 18.47 3.96
N MET A 158 -5.98 17.60 3.09
CA MET A 158 -6.13 16.17 3.35
C MET A 158 -4.77 15.49 3.44
N ILE A 159 -3.86 15.76 2.51
CA ILE A 159 -2.49 15.26 2.54
C ILE A 159 -1.83 15.66 3.88
N ALA A 160 -1.92 16.93 4.26
CA ALA A 160 -1.31 17.42 5.50
C ALA A 160 -1.84 16.74 6.78
N VAL A 161 -3.09 16.24 6.75
CA VAL A 161 -3.69 15.52 7.89
C VAL A 161 -3.36 14.02 7.84
N ARG A 162 -3.31 13.41 6.65
CA ARG A 162 -3.08 11.95 6.50
C ARG A 162 -1.60 11.56 6.52
N LEU A 163 -0.68 12.45 6.12
CA LEU A 163 0.77 12.15 6.12
C LEU A 163 1.32 11.71 7.47
N GLN A 164 0.76 12.22 8.56
CA GLN A 164 1.22 11.92 9.92
C GLN A 164 0.12 11.16 10.68
N HIS A 165 0.32 9.87 10.80
CA HIS A 165 -0.64 9.00 11.51
C HIS A 165 -0.74 9.35 12.99
N ASP A 166 -1.96 9.52 13.47
CA ASP A 166 -2.24 9.65 14.90
C ASP A 166 -2.08 8.30 15.64
N ALA A 167 -2.15 8.32 16.95
CA ALA A 167 -1.97 7.11 17.76
C ALA A 167 -3.00 6.00 17.44
N ALA A 168 -4.22 6.37 17.03
CA ALA A 168 -5.24 5.40 16.64
C ALA A 168 -4.90 4.76 15.30
N ALA A 169 -4.48 5.55 14.30
CA ALA A 169 -4.01 5.05 13.01
C ALA A 169 -2.79 4.13 13.17
N VAL A 170 -1.80 4.54 13.97
CA VAL A 170 -0.62 3.71 14.26
C VAL A 170 -1.01 2.38 14.93
N ALA A 171 -2.03 2.37 15.80
CA ALA A 171 -2.52 1.14 16.40
C ALA A 171 -3.15 0.21 15.34
N GLN A 172 -3.88 0.76 14.36
CA GLN A 172 -4.45 -0.01 13.25
C GLN A 172 -3.35 -0.54 12.31
N LEU A 173 -2.33 0.24 11.97
CA LEU A 173 -1.19 -0.21 11.17
C LEU A 173 -0.43 -1.37 11.84
N ARG A 174 -0.21 -1.29 13.16
CA ARG A 174 0.39 -2.41 13.91
C ARG A 174 -0.49 -3.66 13.90
N GLU A 175 -1.80 -3.50 13.98
CA GLU A 175 -2.75 -4.63 13.87
C GLU A 175 -2.69 -5.26 12.47
N ALA A 176 -2.71 -4.44 11.39
CA ALA A 176 -2.55 -4.91 10.02
C ALA A 176 -1.25 -5.70 9.84
N ALA A 177 -0.12 -5.18 10.33
CA ALA A 177 1.17 -5.85 10.28
C ALA A 177 1.18 -7.18 11.05
N GLN A 178 0.52 -7.27 12.21
CA GLN A 178 0.41 -8.53 12.99
C GLN A 178 -0.46 -9.57 12.29
N VAL A 179 -1.55 -9.15 11.63
CA VAL A 179 -2.37 -10.07 10.81
C VAL A 179 -1.57 -10.56 9.61
N THR A 180 -0.86 -9.66 8.96
CA THR A 180 0.04 -9.95 7.83
C THR A 180 1.15 -10.94 8.24
N GLU A 181 1.74 -10.80 9.44
CA GLU A 181 2.71 -11.77 9.97
C GLU A 181 2.11 -13.18 10.04
N ARG A 182 0.89 -13.33 10.60
CA ARG A 182 0.23 -14.64 10.68
C ARG A 182 -0.01 -15.24 9.30
N ALA A 183 -0.43 -14.41 8.34
CA ALA A 183 -0.64 -14.81 6.96
C ALA A 183 0.65 -15.35 6.33
N HIS A 184 1.76 -14.62 6.43
CA HIS A 184 3.07 -15.06 5.91
C HIS A 184 3.54 -16.37 6.54
N ARG A 185 3.43 -16.50 7.85
CA ARG A 185 3.77 -17.76 8.54
C ARG A 185 2.88 -18.92 8.11
N ALA A 186 1.58 -18.68 7.84
CA ALA A 186 0.67 -19.70 7.30
C ALA A 186 1.06 -20.12 5.89
N GLY A 187 1.40 -19.15 5.01
CA GLY A 187 1.89 -19.40 3.66
C GLY A 187 3.17 -20.24 3.65
N MET A 188 4.16 -19.89 4.48
CA MET A 188 5.40 -20.66 4.64
C MET A 188 5.09 -22.10 5.06
N ARG A 189 4.24 -22.32 6.08
CA ARG A 189 3.84 -23.66 6.52
C ARG A 189 3.03 -24.44 5.47
N ALA A 190 2.29 -23.77 4.61
CA ALA A 190 1.49 -24.41 3.55
C ALA A 190 2.30 -24.79 2.30
N THR A 191 3.52 -24.25 2.18
CA THR A 191 4.38 -24.47 1.02
C THR A 191 4.86 -25.91 0.95
N ARG A 192 4.59 -26.60 -0.18
CA ARG A 192 5.01 -27.98 -0.45
C ARG A 192 5.31 -28.16 -1.93
N VAL A 193 6.33 -28.93 -2.24
CA VAL A 193 6.62 -29.35 -3.63
C VAL A 193 5.39 -30.01 -4.25
N GLY A 194 5.03 -29.62 -5.46
CA GLY A 194 3.89 -30.12 -6.19
C GLY A 194 2.55 -29.45 -5.82
N ALA A 195 2.48 -28.61 -4.79
CA ALA A 195 1.31 -27.80 -4.52
C ALA A 195 1.14 -26.70 -5.59
N ARG A 196 -0.06 -26.12 -5.71
CA ARG A 196 -0.29 -24.92 -6.52
C ARG A 196 -0.03 -23.67 -5.69
N GLU A 197 0.38 -22.60 -6.35
CA GLU A 197 0.48 -21.25 -5.76
C GLU A 197 -0.81 -20.86 -5.04
N ALA A 198 -1.98 -21.17 -5.63
CA ALA A 198 -3.30 -20.93 -5.04
C ALA A 198 -3.52 -21.58 -3.65
N VAL A 199 -2.85 -22.70 -3.35
CA VAL A 199 -2.95 -23.35 -2.03
C VAL A 199 -2.25 -22.52 -0.96
N VAL A 200 -1.09 -21.97 -1.29
CA VAL A 200 -0.34 -21.10 -0.38
C VAL A 200 -1.10 -19.78 -0.18
N ARG A 201 -1.58 -19.17 -1.27
CA ARG A 201 -2.44 -17.98 -1.22
C ARG A 201 -3.64 -18.19 -0.30
N ALA A 202 -4.38 -19.28 -0.48
CA ALA A 202 -5.56 -19.59 0.33
C ALA A 202 -5.22 -19.72 1.82
N ALA A 203 -4.08 -20.31 2.18
CA ALA A 203 -3.62 -20.42 3.55
C ALA A 203 -3.30 -19.04 4.16
N MET A 204 -2.72 -18.13 3.38
CA MET A 204 -2.41 -16.77 3.81
C MET A 204 -3.69 -15.94 4.01
N GLU A 205 -4.58 -15.93 3.01
CA GLU A 205 -5.83 -15.18 3.05
C GLU A 205 -6.80 -15.72 4.12
N ALA A 206 -6.75 -17.01 4.46
CA ALA A 206 -7.55 -17.57 5.54
C ALA A 206 -7.23 -16.95 6.91
N GLU A 207 -5.96 -16.65 7.20
CA GLU A 207 -5.57 -15.95 8.44
C GLU A 207 -6.10 -14.51 8.48
N ILE A 208 -6.08 -13.83 7.33
CA ILE A 208 -6.59 -12.46 7.19
C ILE A 208 -8.11 -12.44 7.44
N VAL A 209 -8.85 -13.30 6.74
CA VAL A 209 -10.30 -13.40 6.87
C VAL A 209 -10.71 -13.84 8.27
N ALA A 210 -10.00 -14.81 8.87
CA ALA A 210 -10.27 -15.27 10.23
C ALA A 210 -10.02 -14.18 11.29
N ALA A 211 -9.19 -13.19 10.99
CA ALA A 211 -8.98 -12.01 11.83
C ALA A 211 -10.08 -10.95 11.68
N GLY A 212 -11.04 -11.13 10.77
CA GLY A 212 -12.07 -10.13 10.45
C GLY A 212 -11.52 -8.98 9.55
N CYS A 213 -10.38 -9.21 8.91
CA CYS A 213 -9.74 -8.30 7.97
C CYS A 213 -10.02 -8.70 6.52
N ASN A 214 -9.71 -7.80 5.59
CA ASN A 214 -9.64 -8.08 4.16
C ASN A 214 -8.18 -8.10 3.69
N THR A 215 -7.93 -8.53 2.46
CA THR A 215 -6.63 -8.28 1.80
C THR A 215 -6.56 -6.82 1.40
N ALA A 216 -5.43 -6.16 1.65
CA ALA A 216 -5.22 -4.75 1.32
C ALA A 216 -5.13 -4.53 -0.20
N TYR A 217 -4.73 -5.57 -0.93
CA TYR A 217 -4.60 -5.61 -2.39
C TYR A 217 -4.73 -7.05 -2.90
N GLY A 218 -4.69 -7.24 -4.22
CA GLY A 218 -4.66 -8.57 -4.83
C GLY A 218 -3.38 -9.30 -4.44
N SER A 219 -3.49 -10.38 -3.64
CA SER A 219 -2.34 -11.14 -3.16
C SER A 219 -1.49 -11.67 -4.32
N ILE A 220 -0.19 -11.43 -4.29
CA ILE A 220 0.79 -11.97 -5.22
C ILE A 220 1.45 -13.18 -4.55
N VAL A 221 1.28 -14.36 -5.12
CA VAL A 221 1.92 -15.59 -4.64
C VAL A 221 2.37 -16.39 -5.84
N SER A 222 3.68 -16.33 -6.17
CA SER A 222 4.15 -16.88 -7.44
C SER A 222 5.62 -17.35 -7.39
N VAL A 223 5.91 -18.42 -8.13
CA VAL A 223 7.29 -18.85 -8.44
C VAL A 223 7.93 -18.01 -9.56
N HIS A 224 7.16 -17.12 -10.17
CA HIS A 224 7.59 -16.16 -11.17
C HIS A 224 7.87 -14.80 -10.54
N GLY A 225 8.77 -14.73 -9.56
CA GLY A 225 9.11 -13.51 -8.86
C GLY A 225 9.67 -12.39 -9.77
N GLU A 226 10.08 -12.70 -11.01
CA GLU A 226 10.46 -11.73 -12.02
C GLU A 226 9.28 -10.98 -12.64
N VAL A 227 8.04 -11.42 -12.40
CA VAL A 227 6.80 -10.73 -12.79
C VAL A 227 6.29 -9.96 -11.57
N LEU A 228 6.54 -8.66 -11.53
CA LEU A 228 6.38 -7.83 -10.33
C LEU A 228 4.97 -7.83 -9.75
N HIS A 229 3.92 -7.86 -10.59
CA HIS A 229 2.51 -7.91 -10.18
C HIS A 229 1.84 -9.13 -10.84
N ASN A 230 2.23 -10.35 -10.41
CA ASN A 230 1.67 -11.58 -10.96
C ASN A 230 0.43 -12.01 -10.17
N GLU A 231 -0.74 -11.73 -10.71
CA GLU A 231 -2.03 -12.12 -10.13
C GLU A 231 -2.48 -13.54 -10.50
N ARG A 232 -1.66 -14.28 -11.26
CA ARG A 232 -1.94 -15.69 -11.60
C ARG A 232 -1.40 -16.58 -10.49
N HIS A 233 -2.19 -17.59 -10.11
CA HIS A 233 -1.86 -18.52 -9.02
C HIS A 233 -2.04 -19.99 -9.46
N ASP A 234 -1.87 -20.25 -10.76
CA ASP A 234 -2.05 -21.57 -11.36
C ASP A 234 -0.74 -22.37 -11.45
N GLY A 235 0.40 -21.78 -11.13
CA GLY A 235 1.70 -22.42 -11.12
C GLY A 235 1.82 -23.55 -10.11
N LEU A 236 2.68 -24.52 -10.41
CA LEU A 236 3.07 -25.61 -9.51
C LEU A 236 4.41 -25.27 -8.87
N LEU A 237 4.51 -25.53 -7.58
CA LEU A 237 5.73 -25.32 -6.80
C LEU A 237 6.73 -26.47 -7.08
N GLY A 238 7.84 -26.15 -7.75
CA GLY A 238 8.92 -27.08 -8.04
C GLY A 238 9.98 -27.14 -6.92
N GLU A 239 10.77 -28.20 -6.91
CA GLU A 239 11.84 -28.39 -5.90
C GLU A 239 12.94 -27.31 -5.94
N ARG A 240 13.14 -26.65 -7.08
CA ARG A 240 14.19 -25.63 -7.24
C ARG A 240 13.65 -24.20 -7.19
N ASP A 241 12.34 -24.04 -7.00
CA ASP A 241 11.72 -22.73 -7.04
C ASP A 241 11.89 -21.98 -5.72
N LEU A 242 12.01 -20.65 -5.86
CA LEU A 242 11.66 -19.69 -4.85
C LEU A 242 10.21 -19.29 -5.05
N LEU A 243 9.44 -19.23 -3.98
CA LEU A 243 8.11 -18.64 -3.96
C LEU A 243 8.24 -17.21 -3.42
N LEU A 244 7.80 -16.24 -4.21
CA LEU A 244 7.62 -14.86 -3.77
C LEU A 244 6.16 -14.70 -3.37
N ALA A 245 5.92 -14.22 -2.15
CA ALA A 245 4.60 -13.85 -1.67
C ALA A 245 4.62 -12.40 -1.19
N ASP A 246 3.71 -11.62 -1.75
CA ASP A 246 3.46 -10.23 -1.45
C ASP A 246 1.98 -10.13 -1.07
N VAL A 247 1.72 -10.03 0.23
CA VAL A 247 0.39 -10.15 0.83
C VAL A 247 0.31 -9.27 2.06
N GLY A 248 -0.71 -8.43 2.11
CA GLY A 248 -1.01 -7.55 3.22
C GLY A 248 -2.46 -7.63 3.68
N ALA A 249 -2.69 -7.41 4.97
CA ALA A 249 -4.02 -7.32 5.54
C ALA A 249 -4.52 -5.87 5.59
N GLU A 250 -5.82 -5.68 5.36
CA GLU A 250 -6.53 -4.42 5.60
C GLU A 250 -7.45 -4.59 6.80
N THR A 251 -7.31 -3.75 7.82
CA THR A 251 -8.20 -3.74 8.99
C THR A 251 -9.61 -3.28 8.61
N PRO A 252 -10.66 -3.55 9.43
CA PRO A 252 -12.01 -3.06 9.17
C PRO A 252 -12.12 -1.53 9.05
N GLU A 253 -11.15 -0.79 9.55
CA GLU A 253 -11.06 0.67 9.41
C GLU A 253 -10.29 1.10 8.15
N GLY A 254 -9.82 0.15 7.33
CA GLY A 254 -9.15 0.40 6.06
C GLY A 254 -7.63 0.53 6.12
N PHE A 255 -6.99 0.43 7.29
CA PHE A 255 -5.54 0.53 7.41
C PHE A 255 -4.84 -0.73 6.91
N ALA A 256 -3.85 -0.54 6.06
CA ALA A 256 -3.15 -1.61 5.35
C ALA A 256 -1.81 -1.98 6.00
N GLY A 257 -1.43 -3.25 5.83
CA GLY A 257 -0.06 -3.72 5.92
C GLY A 257 0.41 -4.17 4.53
N ASP A 258 1.71 -4.12 4.30
CA ASP A 258 2.32 -4.46 3.02
C ASP A 258 3.66 -5.17 3.23
N VAL A 259 3.70 -6.46 2.94
CA VAL A 259 4.90 -7.27 3.19
C VAL A 259 5.14 -8.24 2.05
N THR A 260 6.34 -8.20 1.51
CA THR A 260 6.84 -9.24 0.60
C THR A 260 7.91 -10.09 1.26
N ARG A 261 7.84 -11.39 1.05
CA ARG A 261 8.90 -12.35 1.35
C ARG A 261 9.12 -13.32 0.18
N ALA A 262 10.34 -13.80 0.06
CA ALA A 262 10.68 -14.90 -0.84
C ALA A 262 11.30 -16.06 -0.04
N TRP A 263 10.87 -17.30 -0.34
CA TRP A 263 11.38 -18.47 0.35
C TRP A 263 11.49 -19.70 -0.57
N PRO A 264 12.44 -20.63 -0.26
CA PRO A 264 12.60 -21.85 -1.05
C PRO A 264 11.45 -22.82 -0.78
N VAL A 265 10.89 -23.38 -1.85
CA VAL A 265 9.77 -24.34 -1.76
C VAL A 265 10.11 -25.58 -0.95
N THR A 266 11.37 -26.00 -0.94
CA THR A 266 11.86 -27.15 -0.16
C THR A 266 12.17 -26.83 1.31
N GLY A 267 12.11 -25.56 1.72
CA GLY A 267 12.51 -25.11 3.05
C GLY A 267 14.04 -25.00 3.24
N SER A 268 14.82 -25.05 2.16
CA SER A 268 16.27 -24.81 2.18
C SER A 268 16.72 -24.10 0.93
N PHE A 269 17.37 -22.95 1.08
CA PHE A 269 17.94 -22.19 -0.03
C PHE A 269 19.09 -22.96 -0.70
N SER A 270 19.16 -22.94 -2.03
CA SER A 270 20.38 -23.31 -2.75
C SER A 270 21.50 -22.31 -2.48
N GLY A 271 22.74 -22.64 -2.86
CA GLY A 271 23.86 -21.70 -2.70
C GLY A 271 23.67 -20.40 -3.50
N THR A 272 23.10 -20.47 -4.69
CA THR A 272 22.80 -19.34 -5.56
C THR A 272 21.65 -18.50 -5.03
N GLN A 273 20.57 -19.15 -4.60
CA GLN A 273 19.43 -18.49 -3.98
C GLN A 273 19.84 -17.72 -2.71
N LYS A 274 20.63 -18.40 -1.84
CA LYS A 274 21.14 -17.80 -0.61
C LYS A 274 21.98 -16.56 -0.90
N ALA A 275 22.89 -16.64 -1.87
CA ALA A 275 23.81 -15.53 -2.19
C ALA A 275 23.03 -14.26 -2.66
N ILE A 276 22.04 -14.40 -3.54
CA ILE A 276 21.21 -13.26 -3.96
C ILE A 276 20.29 -12.79 -2.82
N TYR A 277 19.71 -13.74 -2.04
CA TYR A 277 18.85 -13.38 -0.91
C TYR A 277 19.60 -12.51 0.11
N GLU A 278 20.84 -12.87 0.45
CA GLU A 278 21.70 -12.10 1.35
C GLU A 278 22.00 -10.69 0.81
N VAL A 279 22.16 -10.54 -0.50
CA VAL A 279 22.36 -9.21 -1.14
C VAL A 279 21.07 -8.37 -1.00
N VAL A 280 19.89 -8.92 -1.29
CA VAL A 280 18.63 -8.20 -1.16
C VAL A 280 18.34 -7.86 0.30
N LEU A 281 18.56 -8.79 1.23
CA LEU A 281 18.40 -8.56 2.66
C LEU A 281 19.33 -7.46 3.18
N ALA A 282 20.59 -7.44 2.72
CA ALA A 282 21.53 -6.37 3.09
C ALA A 282 21.07 -5.00 2.56
N SER A 283 20.51 -4.97 1.34
CA SER A 283 19.94 -3.77 0.74
C SER A 283 18.75 -3.24 1.54
N GLU A 284 17.82 -4.13 1.92
CA GLU A 284 16.64 -3.81 2.71
C GLU A 284 17.03 -3.29 4.11
N LEU A 285 17.91 -3.99 4.82
CA LEU A 285 18.36 -3.58 6.15
C LEU A 285 19.08 -2.23 6.11
N ALA A 286 19.90 -1.98 5.09
CA ALA A 286 20.59 -0.70 4.92
C ALA A 286 19.62 0.46 4.61
N ALA A 287 18.54 0.18 3.86
CA ALA A 287 17.49 1.16 3.59
C ALA A 287 16.67 1.45 4.84
N ILE A 288 16.25 0.44 5.60
CA ILE A 288 15.57 0.62 6.88
C ILE A 288 16.45 1.44 7.84
N GLU A 289 17.75 1.12 7.91
CA GLU A 289 18.69 1.87 8.78
C GLU A 289 18.79 3.35 8.41
N ALA A 290 18.57 3.70 7.15
CA ALA A 290 18.56 5.08 6.67
C ALA A 290 17.25 5.83 6.97
N VAL A 291 16.13 5.13 7.30
CA VAL A 291 14.86 5.79 7.63
C VAL A 291 14.97 6.53 8.95
N GLY A 292 14.56 7.80 8.96
CA GLY A 292 14.50 8.61 10.17
C GLY A 292 13.95 10.01 9.91
N PRO A 293 13.61 10.77 10.97
CA PRO A 293 13.08 12.11 10.81
C PRO A 293 14.07 13.05 10.12
N GLY A 294 13.59 13.80 9.12
CA GLY A 294 14.37 14.72 8.30
C GLY A 294 15.14 14.07 7.15
N VAL A 295 15.15 12.76 7.04
CA VAL A 295 15.80 12.07 5.91
C VAL A 295 14.92 12.17 4.67
N ARG A 296 15.52 12.52 3.54
CA ARG A 296 14.85 12.50 2.24
C ARG A 296 14.65 11.07 1.76
N TYR A 297 13.43 10.68 1.39
CA TYR A 297 13.15 9.29 0.99
C TYR A 297 13.90 8.83 -0.26
N LEU A 298 14.21 9.74 -1.18
CA LEU A 298 15.11 9.45 -2.30
C LEU A 298 16.50 8.96 -1.83
N ASP A 299 17.00 9.46 -0.70
CA ASP A 299 18.31 9.01 -0.18
C ASP A 299 18.22 7.60 0.41
N VAL A 300 17.06 7.22 0.97
CA VAL A 300 16.76 5.83 1.37
C VAL A 300 16.77 4.91 0.14
N HIS A 301 16.10 5.31 -0.95
CA HIS A 301 16.11 4.58 -2.22
C HIS A 301 17.55 4.39 -2.76
N ARG A 302 18.32 5.45 -2.77
CA ARG A 302 19.72 5.43 -3.25
C ARG A 302 20.59 4.53 -2.39
N ARG A 303 20.36 4.52 -1.08
CA ARG A 303 21.08 3.62 -0.18
C ARG A 303 20.78 2.16 -0.49
N ALA A 304 19.53 1.79 -0.69
CA ALA A 304 19.14 0.44 -1.10
C ALA A 304 19.83 0.03 -2.42
N GLY A 305 19.70 0.86 -3.45
CA GLY A 305 20.25 0.56 -4.76
C GLY A 305 21.78 0.44 -4.78
N LEU A 306 22.48 1.27 -4.00
CA LEU A 306 23.95 1.21 -3.89
C LEU A 306 24.40 -0.11 -3.23
N VAL A 307 23.76 -0.51 -2.12
CA VAL A 307 24.11 -1.77 -1.44
C VAL A 307 23.81 -2.98 -2.32
N LEU A 308 22.72 -2.93 -3.10
CA LEU A 308 22.44 -3.96 -4.10
C LEU A 308 23.58 -4.07 -5.13
N VAL A 309 24.05 -2.93 -5.70
CA VAL A 309 25.16 -2.92 -6.66
C VAL A 309 26.44 -3.45 -6.03
N GLU A 310 26.78 -3.04 -4.81
CA GLU A 310 27.94 -3.55 -4.06
C GLU A 310 27.87 -5.09 -3.90
N GLY A 311 26.72 -5.62 -3.54
CA GLY A 311 26.49 -7.06 -3.43
C GLY A 311 26.64 -7.80 -4.76
N LEU A 312 26.11 -7.25 -5.86
CA LEU A 312 26.22 -7.84 -7.19
C LEU A 312 27.66 -7.80 -7.72
N ILE A 313 28.46 -6.80 -7.35
CA ILE A 313 29.90 -6.76 -7.62
C ILE A 313 30.60 -7.88 -6.82
N GLY A 314 30.25 -8.03 -5.54
CA GLY A 314 30.80 -9.10 -4.67
C GLY A 314 30.55 -10.51 -5.23
N LEU A 315 29.42 -10.71 -5.91
CA LEU A 315 29.06 -11.97 -6.59
C LEU A 315 29.69 -12.09 -7.99
N GLY A 316 30.36 -11.04 -8.49
CA GLY A 316 30.95 -10.98 -9.83
C GLY A 316 29.95 -10.80 -10.97
N ILE A 317 28.67 -10.54 -10.66
CA ILE A 317 27.62 -10.27 -11.66
C ILE A 317 27.87 -8.91 -12.31
N LEU A 318 28.31 -7.93 -11.54
CA LEU A 318 28.75 -6.62 -12.00
C LEU A 318 30.25 -6.45 -11.78
N ARG A 319 30.90 -5.63 -12.63
CA ARG A 319 32.33 -5.33 -12.54
C ARG A 319 32.55 -3.83 -12.68
N GLY A 320 33.21 -3.21 -11.70
CA GLY A 320 33.55 -1.79 -11.69
C GLY A 320 33.44 -1.18 -10.29
N ASP A 321 33.52 0.15 -10.26
CA ASP A 321 33.27 0.91 -9.02
C ASP A 321 31.77 1.00 -8.73
N ALA A 322 31.38 0.77 -7.50
CA ALA A 322 29.97 0.69 -7.11
C ALA A 322 29.24 2.03 -7.27
N GLN A 323 29.90 3.15 -6.94
CA GLN A 323 29.32 4.49 -7.06
C GLN A 323 29.13 4.88 -8.54
N ASP A 324 30.13 4.60 -9.39
CA ASP A 324 30.03 4.84 -10.83
C ASP A 324 28.92 4.00 -11.45
N LEU A 325 28.87 2.71 -11.16
CA LEU A 325 27.86 1.81 -11.69
C LEU A 325 26.44 2.22 -11.23
N TYR A 326 26.29 2.59 -9.95
CA TYR A 326 25.00 3.08 -9.43
C TYR A 326 24.58 4.37 -10.16
N ALA A 327 25.48 5.35 -10.29
CA ALA A 327 25.21 6.61 -10.99
C ALA A 327 24.79 6.40 -12.46
N ARG A 328 25.29 5.34 -13.11
CA ARG A 328 24.91 4.92 -14.48
C ARG A 328 23.63 4.07 -14.53
N GLY A 329 22.98 3.83 -13.39
CA GLY A 329 21.70 3.12 -13.30
C GLY A 329 21.84 1.59 -13.29
N ALA A 330 22.95 1.02 -12.83
CA ALA A 330 23.15 -0.44 -12.78
C ALA A 330 22.16 -1.14 -11.86
N ALA A 331 21.75 -0.49 -10.75
CA ALA A 331 20.73 -1.02 -9.88
C ALA A 331 19.40 -1.31 -10.63
N ALA A 332 18.99 -0.42 -11.53
CA ALA A 332 17.74 -0.55 -12.28
C ALA A 332 17.71 -1.70 -13.31
N LEU A 333 18.84 -2.36 -13.58
CA LEU A 333 18.86 -3.60 -14.35
C LEU A 333 18.19 -4.76 -13.61
N PHE A 334 18.27 -4.74 -12.28
CA PHE A 334 17.80 -5.81 -11.40
C PHE A 334 16.73 -5.34 -10.41
N PHE A 335 16.66 -4.06 -10.13
CA PHE A 335 15.72 -3.40 -9.22
C PHE A 335 15.11 -2.18 -9.93
N PRO A 336 14.10 -2.39 -10.81
CA PRO A 336 13.62 -1.33 -11.70
C PRO A 336 12.55 -0.40 -11.08
N HIS A 337 12.10 -0.64 -9.86
CA HIS A 337 11.06 0.15 -9.17
C HIS A 337 11.61 1.00 -8.02
N GLY A 338 10.77 1.81 -7.39
CA GLY A 338 11.11 2.56 -6.19
C GLY A 338 11.33 1.65 -4.99
N VAL A 339 12.03 2.13 -3.97
CA VAL A 339 12.27 1.36 -2.73
C VAL A 339 11.01 1.24 -1.87
N GLY A 340 9.92 1.90 -2.26
CA GLY A 340 8.65 1.86 -1.54
C GLY A 340 7.81 3.11 -1.74
N HIS A 341 6.80 3.26 -0.91
CA HIS A 341 5.76 4.28 -0.99
C HIS A 341 5.22 4.63 0.41
N LEU A 342 4.28 5.58 0.48
CA LEU A 342 3.48 5.81 1.69
C LEU A 342 2.57 4.62 1.95
N LEU A 343 2.41 4.27 3.21
CA LEU A 343 1.50 3.24 3.70
C LEU A 343 0.58 3.86 4.77
N GLY A 344 -0.71 3.58 4.69
CA GLY A 344 -1.67 4.14 5.63
C GLY A 344 -3.03 3.49 5.56
N LEU A 345 -4.04 4.31 5.30
CA LEU A 345 -5.40 3.84 5.06
C LEU A 345 -5.50 3.05 3.75
N ASP A 346 -4.65 3.36 2.80
CA ASP A 346 -4.46 2.58 1.58
C ASP A 346 -3.06 1.98 1.55
N VAL A 347 -2.89 0.87 0.84
CA VAL A 347 -1.58 0.25 0.63
C VAL A 347 -0.61 1.23 -0.05
N HIS A 348 -1.08 1.89 -1.12
CA HIS A 348 -0.42 3.05 -1.70
C HIS A 348 -1.14 4.32 -1.23
N ASP A 349 -0.76 4.82 -0.06
CA ASP A 349 -1.55 5.85 0.62
C ASP A 349 -1.56 7.17 -0.15
N MET A 350 -2.76 7.67 -0.44
CA MET A 350 -3.02 8.91 -1.17
C MET A 350 -2.45 8.97 -2.60
N GLU A 351 -2.19 7.84 -3.27
CA GLU A 351 -1.76 7.85 -4.69
C GLU A 351 -2.84 8.33 -5.66
N ASP A 352 -4.09 8.34 -5.26
CA ASP A 352 -5.19 8.99 -5.96
C ASP A 352 -4.97 10.51 -6.13
N LEU A 353 -4.19 11.14 -5.24
CA LEU A 353 -3.78 12.55 -5.33
C LEU A 353 -2.45 12.74 -6.09
N GLY A 354 -1.84 11.66 -6.58
CA GLY A 354 -0.64 11.66 -7.40
C GLY A 354 0.60 12.22 -6.71
N ASP A 355 1.43 12.90 -7.49
CA ASP A 355 2.69 13.46 -7.00
C ASP A 355 2.50 14.55 -5.92
N ARG A 356 1.29 15.10 -5.75
CA ARG A 356 0.96 16.01 -4.63
C ARG A 356 1.21 15.33 -3.28
N ALA A 357 0.77 14.08 -3.14
CA ALA A 357 0.98 13.30 -1.92
C ALA A 357 2.40 12.74 -1.84
N GLY A 358 2.92 12.21 -2.94
CA GLY A 358 4.21 11.54 -2.99
C GLY A 358 5.43 12.47 -2.91
N TYR A 359 5.31 13.71 -3.41
CA TYR A 359 6.47 14.60 -3.55
C TYR A 359 6.37 15.82 -2.65
N GLY A 360 7.49 16.19 -2.04
CA GLY A 360 7.58 17.39 -1.21
C GLY A 360 7.55 18.67 -2.05
N PRO A 361 7.30 19.84 -1.43
CA PRO A 361 7.25 21.11 -2.13
C PRO A 361 8.49 21.38 -3.00
N GLY A 362 8.26 21.74 -4.27
CA GLY A 362 9.32 22.03 -5.24
C GLY A 362 10.05 20.79 -5.78
N ARG A 363 9.58 19.58 -5.47
CA ARG A 363 10.10 18.32 -6.00
C ARG A 363 9.18 17.78 -7.09
N SER A 364 9.76 17.08 -8.04
CA SER A 364 9.04 16.42 -9.12
C SER A 364 9.69 15.07 -9.43
N ARG A 365 8.94 14.22 -10.11
CA ARG A 365 9.39 12.88 -10.50
C ARG A 365 10.67 12.97 -11.32
N ALA A 366 11.69 12.21 -10.91
CA ALA A 366 12.97 12.16 -11.61
C ALA A 366 12.84 11.46 -12.97
N THR A 367 13.66 11.88 -13.93
CA THR A 367 13.76 11.21 -15.24
C THR A 367 14.90 10.19 -15.31
N ALA A 368 15.83 10.22 -14.32
CA ALA A 368 16.91 9.28 -14.22
C ALA A 368 16.42 7.84 -14.10
N ARG A 369 17.06 6.91 -14.78
CA ARG A 369 16.62 5.53 -14.92
C ARG A 369 16.35 4.84 -13.58
N GLY A 370 17.21 5.00 -12.57
CA GLY A 370 17.06 4.41 -11.25
C GLY A 370 15.92 5.02 -10.43
N ASP A 371 15.66 6.31 -10.61
CA ASP A 371 14.80 7.10 -9.74
C ASP A 371 13.38 7.34 -10.32
N ARG A 372 13.16 7.10 -11.64
CA ARG A 372 11.92 7.50 -12.37
C ARG A 372 10.62 6.86 -11.87
N TYR A 373 10.73 5.69 -11.25
CA TYR A 373 9.57 4.96 -10.70
C TYR A 373 9.42 5.11 -9.20
N LEU A 374 10.23 5.98 -8.57
CA LEU A 374 10.05 6.28 -7.15
C LEU A 374 8.69 6.97 -6.95
N ARG A 375 7.89 6.47 -6.00
CA ARG A 375 6.56 6.98 -5.69
C ARG A 375 6.57 8.08 -4.64
N LEU A 376 7.64 8.15 -3.83
CA LEU A 376 7.79 9.05 -2.70
C LEU A 376 9.13 9.79 -2.75
N ASP A 377 9.10 11.12 -2.71
CA ASP A 377 10.27 11.98 -2.54
C ASP A 377 9.93 13.15 -1.59
N ARG A 378 9.76 12.83 -0.32
CA ARG A 378 9.55 13.77 0.79
C ARG A 378 10.67 13.64 1.82
N ASP A 379 10.87 14.68 2.64
CA ASP A 379 11.58 14.54 3.89
C ASP A 379 10.67 13.81 4.88
N LEU A 380 11.15 12.71 5.42
CA LEU A 380 10.38 11.90 6.35
C LEU A 380 10.16 12.65 7.66
N THR A 381 8.95 12.59 8.17
CA THR A 381 8.58 13.22 9.45
C THR A 381 7.97 12.18 10.39
N PRO A 382 8.07 12.38 11.71
CA PRO A 382 7.44 11.47 12.68
C PRO A 382 5.95 11.28 12.39
N GLY A 383 5.48 10.04 12.47
CA GLY A 383 4.12 9.65 12.13
C GLY A 383 3.92 9.21 10.68
N MET A 384 4.85 9.43 9.76
CA MET A 384 4.78 8.82 8.43
C MET A 384 5.07 7.32 8.50
N CYS A 385 4.32 6.51 7.76
CA CYS A 385 4.59 5.10 7.54
C CYS A 385 4.93 4.88 6.08
N VAL A 386 5.98 4.09 5.81
CA VAL A 386 6.48 3.81 4.47
C VAL A 386 6.83 2.35 4.34
N THR A 387 6.75 1.79 3.13
CA THR A 387 7.33 0.48 2.83
C THR A 387 8.81 0.60 2.50
N ILE A 388 9.56 -0.47 2.69
CA ILE A 388 10.97 -0.63 2.26
C ILE A 388 11.08 -1.99 1.58
N GLU A 389 11.13 -2.00 0.25
CA GLU A 389 10.90 -3.19 -0.59
C GLU A 389 11.94 -3.40 -1.71
N PRO A 390 13.25 -3.29 -1.47
CA PRO A 390 14.21 -3.56 -2.53
C PRO A 390 14.11 -5.02 -3.01
N GLY A 391 14.49 -5.22 -4.27
CA GLY A 391 14.44 -6.55 -4.88
C GLY A 391 15.56 -6.80 -5.86
N PHE A 392 15.67 -8.06 -6.27
CA PHE A 392 16.50 -8.53 -7.38
C PHE A 392 15.62 -9.33 -8.32
N TYR A 393 15.58 -8.96 -9.60
CA TYR A 393 14.76 -9.62 -10.61
C TYR A 393 15.56 -9.87 -11.89
N GLN A 394 15.45 -11.08 -12.44
CA GLN A 394 15.99 -11.40 -13.75
C GLN A 394 14.93 -11.19 -14.85
N ILE A 395 14.56 -9.93 -15.06
CA ILE A 395 13.58 -9.55 -16.09
C ILE A 395 14.26 -9.60 -17.46
N ARG A 396 13.95 -10.64 -18.26
CA ARG A 396 14.57 -10.86 -19.57
C ARG A 396 14.49 -9.64 -20.48
N ARG A 397 13.32 -8.97 -20.50
CA ARG A 397 13.14 -7.76 -21.32
C ARG A 397 14.15 -6.66 -20.98
N ILE A 398 14.47 -6.46 -19.71
CA ILE A 398 15.48 -5.46 -19.29
C ILE A 398 16.88 -5.95 -19.64
N LEU A 399 17.21 -7.18 -19.29
CA LEU A 399 18.56 -7.72 -19.40
C LEU A 399 18.98 -8.05 -20.85
N GLN A 400 18.03 -8.25 -21.77
CA GLN A 400 18.30 -8.58 -23.18
C GLN A 400 18.10 -7.39 -24.12
N GLU A 401 17.46 -6.29 -23.66
CA GLU A 401 17.24 -5.11 -24.47
C GLU A 401 18.50 -4.23 -24.51
N PRO A 402 19.15 -4.05 -25.68
CA PRO A 402 20.39 -3.28 -25.78
C PRO A 402 20.26 -1.83 -25.30
N THR A 403 19.08 -1.20 -25.48
CA THR A 403 18.82 0.16 -25.01
C THR A 403 18.70 0.24 -23.49
N GLU A 404 18.26 -0.85 -22.85
CA GLU A 404 18.14 -0.95 -21.40
C GLU A 404 19.50 -1.25 -20.74
N VAL A 405 20.30 -2.14 -21.30
CA VAL A 405 21.64 -2.44 -20.76
C VAL A 405 22.61 -1.32 -21.11
N GLY A 406 22.58 -0.83 -22.35
CA GLY A 406 23.33 0.34 -22.81
C GLY A 406 24.82 0.27 -22.49
N GLU A 407 25.34 1.33 -21.92
CA GLU A 407 26.74 1.47 -21.52
C GLU A 407 27.19 0.50 -20.40
N LEU A 408 26.22 -0.18 -19.75
CA LEU A 408 26.51 -1.16 -18.69
C LEU A 408 26.86 -2.55 -19.23
N GLU A 409 26.74 -2.81 -20.55
CA GLU A 409 27.04 -4.13 -21.13
C GLU A 409 28.46 -4.60 -20.81
N GLY A 410 29.44 -3.70 -20.83
CA GLY A 410 30.83 -4.00 -20.46
C GLY A 410 31.08 -4.28 -18.98
N ALA A 411 30.12 -3.88 -18.12
CA ALA A 411 30.16 -4.11 -16.68
C ALA A 411 29.38 -5.35 -16.24
N LEU A 412 28.43 -5.83 -17.06
CA LEU A 412 27.59 -7.00 -16.77
C LEU A 412 28.25 -8.30 -17.22
N ASP A 413 28.60 -9.18 -16.28
CA ASP A 413 29.09 -10.53 -16.58
C ASP A 413 27.94 -11.52 -16.76
N ARG A 414 27.51 -11.70 -18.00
CA ARG A 414 26.40 -12.62 -18.37
C ARG A 414 26.71 -14.08 -18.04
N THR A 415 28.01 -14.48 -18.07
CA THR A 415 28.41 -15.86 -17.72
C THR A 415 28.25 -16.13 -16.25
N VAL A 416 28.58 -15.14 -15.41
CA VAL A 416 28.36 -15.24 -13.96
C VAL A 416 26.86 -15.16 -13.67
N LEU A 417 26.13 -14.21 -14.27
CA LEU A 417 24.69 -14.05 -14.07
C LEU A 417 23.92 -15.35 -14.38
N ALA A 418 24.28 -16.05 -15.45
CA ALA A 418 23.66 -17.33 -15.82
C ALA A 418 23.78 -18.44 -14.76
N ARG A 419 24.69 -18.33 -13.81
CA ARG A 419 24.80 -19.27 -12.70
C ARG A 419 23.66 -19.13 -11.67
N PHE A 420 22.95 -18.01 -11.71
CA PHE A 420 21.85 -17.64 -10.83
C PHE A 420 20.48 -17.82 -11.52
N ASP A 421 20.40 -18.62 -12.60
CA ASP A 421 19.15 -18.82 -13.36
C ASP A 421 18.00 -19.43 -12.52
N ASP A 422 18.32 -20.04 -11.36
CA ASP A 422 17.35 -20.53 -10.38
C ASP A 422 16.78 -19.41 -9.48
N VAL A 423 17.28 -18.17 -9.61
CA VAL A 423 16.77 -17.00 -8.89
C VAL A 423 16.05 -16.09 -9.88
N ARG A 424 14.74 -16.25 -10.02
CA ARG A 424 13.94 -15.43 -10.92
C ARG A 424 13.69 -14.04 -10.34
N GLY A 425 13.25 -13.98 -9.08
CA GLY A 425 12.99 -12.74 -8.37
C GLY A 425 12.96 -12.94 -6.86
N ILE A 426 13.50 -11.99 -6.14
CA ILE A 426 13.46 -11.88 -4.68
C ILE A 426 13.10 -10.44 -4.34
N ARG A 427 12.09 -10.25 -3.50
CA ARG A 427 11.77 -8.99 -2.81
C ARG A 427 11.71 -9.29 -1.31
N ILE A 428 12.22 -8.38 -0.50
CA ILE A 428 12.08 -8.39 0.95
C ILE A 428 11.57 -7.00 1.31
N GLU A 429 10.41 -6.96 1.96
CA GLU A 429 9.68 -5.73 2.24
C GLU A 429 9.15 -5.69 3.65
N ASP A 430 9.32 -4.56 4.29
CA ASP A 430 8.80 -4.26 5.61
C ASP A 430 8.08 -2.91 5.67
N ASP A 431 7.05 -2.84 6.55
CA ASP A 431 6.36 -1.61 6.94
C ASP A 431 7.17 -0.88 8.00
N VAL A 432 7.51 0.39 7.75
CA VAL A 432 8.39 1.17 8.61
C VAL A 432 7.73 2.49 9.01
N LEU A 433 7.45 2.63 10.30
CA LEU A 433 6.95 3.87 10.92
C LEU A 433 8.11 4.78 11.30
N VAL A 434 8.07 6.02 10.86
CA VAL A 434 9.00 7.07 11.30
C VAL A 434 8.60 7.55 12.70
N THR A 435 9.51 7.48 13.66
CA THR A 435 9.30 7.92 15.05
C THR A 435 10.00 9.25 15.32
N GLU A 436 9.79 9.84 16.49
CA GLU A 436 10.45 11.10 16.90
C GLU A 436 11.98 11.03 16.86
N THR A 437 12.56 9.86 17.09
CA THR A 437 14.01 9.69 17.24
C THR A 437 14.63 8.70 16.26
N GLY A 438 13.83 8.14 15.34
CA GLY A 438 14.28 7.12 14.39
C GLY A 438 13.14 6.43 13.69
N ARG A 439 13.00 5.13 13.86
CA ARG A 439 12.02 4.29 13.16
C ARG A 439 11.57 3.10 14.01
N GLU A 440 10.43 2.54 13.64
CA GLU A 440 9.89 1.27 14.12
C GLU A 440 9.51 0.40 12.92
N VAL A 441 10.00 -0.83 12.85
CA VAL A 441 9.57 -1.81 11.84
C VAL A 441 8.34 -2.51 12.37
N LEU A 442 7.17 -2.26 11.77
CA LEU A 442 5.89 -2.79 12.22
C LEU A 442 5.77 -4.29 11.94
N SER A 443 6.36 -4.73 10.83
CA SER A 443 6.36 -6.11 10.32
C SER A 443 7.52 -6.97 10.84
N VAL A 444 8.22 -6.54 11.90
CA VAL A 444 9.41 -7.20 12.46
C VAL A 444 9.21 -8.69 12.79
N GLY A 445 7.98 -9.13 13.06
CA GLY A 445 7.66 -10.53 13.36
C GLY A 445 7.64 -11.45 12.14
N VAL A 446 7.61 -10.91 10.91
CA VAL A 446 7.63 -11.72 9.69
C VAL A 446 9.06 -12.24 9.42
N PRO A 447 9.29 -13.58 9.39
CA PRO A 447 10.63 -14.14 9.18
C PRO A 447 11.32 -13.55 7.95
N LYS A 448 12.59 -13.09 8.11
CA LYS A 448 13.39 -12.59 6.98
C LYS A 448 14.86 -13.02 7.02
N SER A 449 15.42 -13.43 8.16
CA SER A 449 16.72 -14.08 8.14
C SER A 449 16.63 -15.44 7.45
N ILE A 450 17.69 -15.89 6.78
CA ILE A 450 17.71 -17.20 6.11
C ILE A 450 17.30 -18.30 7.07
N ALA A 451 17.85 -18.30 8.28
CA ALA A 451 17.57 -19.32 9.29
C ALA A 451 16.09 -19.32 9.72
N ASP A 452 15.49 -18.14 9.95
CA ASP A 452 14.10 -18.03 10.38
C ASP A 452 13.14 -18.41 9.25
N VAL A 453 13.44 -18.00 8.00
CA VAL A 453 12.66 -18.36 6.81
C VAL A 453 12.67 -19.87 6.60
N GLU A 454 13.86 -20.50 6.57
CA GLU A 454 13.98 -21.94 6.42
C GLU A 454 13.28 -22.71 7.55
N ALA A 455 13.37 -22.23 8.79
CA ALA A 455 12.67 -22.82 9.93
C ALA A 455 11.15 -22.70 9.78
N ALA A 456 10.64 -21.53 9.36
CA ALA A 456 9.21 -21.29 9.17
C ALA A 456 8.58 -22.12 8.03
N VAL A 457 9.36 -22.44 6.98
CA VAL A 457 8.88 -23.28 5.86
C VAL A 457 8.91 -24.77 6.25
N ARG A 458 9.90 -25.20 7.03
CA ARG A 458 10.00 -26.60 7.49
C ARG A 458 8.95 -26.95 8.57
N GLY A 459 8.44 -25.99 9.36
CA GLY A 459 7.41 -26.14 10.40
C GLY A 459 8.04 -26.33 11.77
#